data_04d278753b0f591f7a695e64a1652e66
#
_entry.id   04d278753b0f591f7a695e64a1652e66
#
_cell.length_a   1.000
_cell.length_b   1.000
_cell.length_c   1.000
_cell.angle_alpha   90.00
_cell.angle_beta   90.00
_cell.angle_gamma   90.00
#
_symmetry.space_group_name_H-M   'P 1'
#
loop_
_entity.id
_entity.type
_entity.pdbx_description
1 polymer ?
#
loop_
_entity_poly.entity_id
_entity_poly.type
_entity_poly.pdbx_seq_one_letter_code
_entity_poly.pdbx_strand_id
1 'polypeptide(L)'
;RPARISSYDAQNGKASIYNYMDFVDLKDYCTATYHVTCDGKTIDSGTVELPSTLPRTESEFYLPIEIPQNGRCFLKVMYQLKHGTEIRPQGFALGFDEIPLPNQKGQNQLSAELWATHSAPSEEIPTVGESDRYLTILTKSYTYVYNKLTGVFQSMVYHGRELLVHPMNVNIWRAPTDNDKKIKLEWLDAQYDRCMTRGYTTTYQVTNSGVQIHTMMSMLAPSVQRFMDIDTAWTIANDGAVTVSM
;
A
#
# COMPACT_ATOMS: atom_id res chain seq x y z
N ARG A 1 -7.38 -1.66 -23.20
CA ARG A 1 -8.78 -1.30 -23.00
C ARG A 1 -9.25 -0.29 -24.04
N PRO A 2 -10.54 -0.31 -24.45
CA PRO A 2 -11.04 0.56 -25.52
C PRO A 2 -11.23 2.02 -25.08
N ALA A 3 -11.48 2.23 -23.79
CA ALA A 3 -11.80 3.55 -23.24
C ALA A 3 -11.16 3.79 -21.88
N ARG A 4 -11.24 5.02 -21.41
CA ARG A 4 -10.84 5.44 -20.07
C ARG A 4 -11.74 6.55 -19.58
N ILE A 5 -12.18 6.44 -18.32
CA ILE A 5 -12.76 7.58 -17.61
C ILE A 5 -11.62 8.57 -17.33
N SER A 6 -11.69 9.75 -17.94
CA SER A 6 -10.69 10.80 -17.81
C SER A 6 -10.95 11.67 -16.57
N SER A 7 -12.23 11.86 -16.21
CA SER A 7 -12.65 12.58 -15.02
C SER A 7 -13.99 12.06 -14.48
N TYR A 8 -14.20 12.20 -13.18
CA TYR A 8 -15.47 11.94 -12.52
C TYR A 8 -15.74 13.00 -11.45
N ASP A 9 -16.82 13.77 -11.64
CA ASP A 9 -17.32 14.72 -10.66
C ASP A 9 -18.40 14.03 -9.81
N ALA A 10 -17.99 13.63 -8.61
CA ALA A 10 -18.84 12.91 -7.69
C ALA A 10 -20.00 13.74 -7.12
N GLN A 11 -19.88 15.09 -7.11
CA GLN A 11 -20.94 15.98 -6.61
C GLN A 11 -22.10 16.08 -7.60
N ASN A 12 -21.77 16.15 -8.89
CA ASN A 12 -22.75 16.33 -9.96
C ASN A 12 -23.07 15.00 -10.69
N GLY A 13 -22.40 13.90 -10.35
CA GLY A 13 -22.55 12.61 -11.03
C GLY A 13 -22.12 12.64 -12.49
N LYS A 14 -21.19 13.53 -12.87
CA LYS A 14 -20.76 13.75 -14.24
C LYS A 14 -19.44 13.06 -14.50
N ALA A 15 -19.36 12.27 -15.56
CA ALA A 15 -18.14 11.58 -15.98
C ALA A 15 -17.75 11.99 -17.40
N SER A 16 -16.46 12.04 -17.67
CA SER A 16 -15.90 12.16 -19.03
C SER A 16 -15.23 10.84 -19.41
N ILE A 17 -15.46 10.37 -20.63
CA ILE A 17 -14.90 9.15 -21.18
C ILE A 17 -14.18 9.41 -22.50
N TYR A 18 -12.93 8.95 -22.62
CA TYR A 18 -12.14 9.05 -23.82
C TYR A 18 -12.12 7.70 -24.57
N ASN A 19 -12.38 7.75 -25.89
CA ASN A 19 -12.32 6.60 -26.78
C ASN A 19 -10.91 6.45 -27.37
N TYR A 20 -10.21 5.35 -27.03
CA TYR A 20 -8.86 5.03 -27.56
C TYR A 20 -8.87 4.28 -28.89
N MET A 21 -10.06 3.97 -29.41
CA MET A 21 -10.17 3.26 -30.70
C MET A 21 -9.96 4.22 -31.87
N ASP A 22 -9.59 3.66 -33.03
CA ASP A 22 -9.28 4.44 -34.21
C ASP A 22 -10.44 4.50 -35.21
N PHE A 23 -11.37 3.52 -35.20
CA PHE A 23 -12.31 3.33 -36.29
C PHE A 23 -13.76 3.15 -35.85
N VAL A 24 -14.03 2.95 -34.55
CA VAL A 24 -15.35 2.57 -34.07
C VAL A 24 -15.81 3.49 -32.94
N ASP A 25 -17.07 3.92 -32.99
CA ASP A 25 -17.73 4.61 -31.89
C ASP A 25 -17.76 3.67 -30.65
N LEU A 26 -17.46 4.20 -29.50
CA LEU A 26 -17.37 3.44 -28.27
C LEU A 26 -18.64 2.69 -27.92
N LYS A 27 -19.80 3.33 -28.07
CA LYS A 27 -21.12 2.75 -27.78
C LYS A 27 -21.48 1.57 -28.70
N ASP A 28 -20.88 1.50 -29.89
CA ASP A 28 -21.12 0.42 -30.85
C ASP A 28 -20.21 -0.79 -30.59
N TYR A 29 -19.07 -0.56 -29.92
CA TYR A 29 -18.08 -1.58 -29.64
C TYR A 29 -18.24 -2.25 -28.27
N CYS A 30 -18.53 -1.49 -27.21
CA CYS A 30 -18.62 -2.03 -25.89
C CYS A 30 -19.87 -1.59 -25.11
N THR A 31 -20.22 -2.39 -24.13
CA THR A 31 -21.12 -2.04 -23.02
C THR A 31 -20.29 -1.78 -21.78
N ALA A 32 -20.85 -1.08 -20.80
CA ALA A 32 -20.19 -0.86 -19.54
C ALA A 32 -21.12 -1.15 -18.36
N THR A 33 -20.55 -1.68 -17.30
CA THR A 33 -21.20 -1.84 -16.00
C THR A 33 -20.39 -1.11 -14.95
N TYR A 34 -21.03 -0.65 -13.88
CA TYR A 34 -20.33 -0.05 -12.76
C TYR A 34 -20.55 -0.82 -11.48
N HIS A 35 -19.59 -0.72 -10.57
CA HIS A 35 -19.65 -1.20 -9.20
C HIS A 35 -19.10 -0.10 -8.29
N VAL A 36 -19.86 0.24 -7.27
CA VAL A 36 -19.37 1.07 -6.16
C VAL A 36 -19.00 0.15 -5.02
N THR A 37 -17.74 0.21 -4.62
CA THR A 37 -17.25 -0.57 -3.48
C THR A 37 -16.91 0.35 -2.33
N CYS A 38 -17.15 -0.09 -1.10
CA CYS A 38 -16.75 0.58 0.11
C CYS A 38 -16.17 -0.44 1.09
N ASP A 39 -14.93 -0.21 1.55
CA ASP A 39 -14.16 -1.15 2.39
C ASP A 39 -14.15 -2.60 1.84
N GLY A 40 -14.00 -2.71 0.51
CA GLY A 40 -13.93 -3.98 -0.21
C GLY A 40 -15.29 -4.67 -0.45
N LYS A 41 -16.41 -4.08 -0.02
CA LYS A 41 -17.76 -4.61 -0.28
C LYS A 41 -18.44 -3.80 -1.37
N THR A 42 -19.08 -4.48 -2.32
CA THR A 42 -19.93 -3.81 -3.31
C THR A 42 -21.21 -3.34 -2.63
N ILE A 43 -21.50 -2.04 -2.72
CA ILE A 43 -22.65 -1.39 -2.11
C ILE A 43 -23.67 -0.94 -3.15
N ASP A 44 -23.25 -0.73 -4.40
CA ASP A 44 -24.11 -0.39 -5.53
C ASP A 44 -23.50 -0.94 -6.82
N SER A 45 -24.35 -1.25 -7.82
CA SER A 45 -23.91 -1.69 -9.13
C SER A 45 -25.01 -1.53 -10.17
N GLY A 46 -24.62 -1.34 -11.41
CA GLY A 46 -25.59 -1.20 -12.51
C GLY A 46 -24.92 -1.15 -13.88
N THR A 47 -25.70 -0.77 -14.86
CA THR A 47 -25.27 -0.62 -16.24
C THR A 47 -25.02 0.86 -16.53
N VAL A 48 -23.97 1.14 -17.29
CA VAL A 48 -23.65 2.50 -17.78
C VAL A 48 -24.14 2.62 -19.23
N GLU A 49 -24.97 3.61 -19.50
CA GLU A 49 -25.29 3.98 -20.86
C GLU A 49 -24.14 4.83 -21.42
N LEU A 50 -23.30 4.21 -22.26
CA LEU A 50 -22.20 4.90 -22.90
C LEU A 50 -22.70 5.90 -23.95
N PRO A 51 -22.22 7.14 -23.94
CA PRO A 51 -22.52 8.10 -24.97
C PRO A 51 -21.88 7.71 -26.31
N SER A 52 -22.41 8.24 -27.43
CA SER A 52 -21.67 8.22 -28.69
C SER A 52 -20.37 8.98 -28.49
N THR A 53 -19.26 8.25 -28.63
CA THR A 53 -17.91 8.81 -28.47
C THR A 53 -17.09 8.36 -29.68
N LEU A 54 -16.88 9.26 -30.61
CA LEU A 54 -16.14 8.99 -31.84
C LEU A 54 -14.70 8.59 -31.56
N PRO A 55 -14.02 7.92 -32.50
CA PRO A 55 -12.61 7.58 -32.37
C PRO A 55 -11.74 8.78 -31.96
N ARG A 56 -10.87 8.56 -30.97
CA ARG A 56 -9.91 9.56 -30.47
C ARG A 56 -10.54 10.84 -29.93
N THR A 57 -11.82 10.79 -29.51
CA THR A 57 -12.51 11.92 -28.88
C THR A 57 -12.94 11.60 -27.46
N GLU A 58 -13.41 12.62 -26.78
CA GLU A 58 -13.97 12.56 -25.43
C GLU A 58 -15.44 12.93 -25.45
N SER A 59 -16.24 12.31 -24.61
CA SER A 59 -17.65 12.61 -24.40
C SER A 59 -17.99 12.58 -22.92
N GLU A 60 -19.00 13.36 -22.55
CA GLU A 60 -19.52 13.41 -21.19
C GLU A 60 -20.79 12.55 -21.07
N PHE A 61 -20.99 11.95 -19.90
CA PHE A 61 -22.22 11.23 -19.57
C PHE A 61 -22.55 11.39 -18.08
N TYR A 62 -23.74 11.00 -17.71
CA TYR A 62 -24.23 11.12 -16.34
C TYR A 62 -24.26 9.75 -15.65
N LEU A 63 -23.61 9.66 -14.51
CA LEU A 63 -23.55 8.48 -13.65
C LEU A 63 -23.67 8.91 -12.18
N PRO A 64 -24.90 9.21 -11.72
CA PRO A 64 -25.13 9.57 -10.33
C PRO A 64 -24.96 8.33 -9.45
N ILE A 65 -24.11 8.43 -8.43
CA ILE A 65 -23.90 7.40 -7.42
C ILE A 65 -23.99 8.00 -6.03
N GLU A 66 -24.55 7.25 -5.10
CA GLU A 66 -24.56 7.63 -3.69
C GLU A 66 -23.24 7.19 -3.05
N ILE A 67 -22.52 8.16 -2.47
CA ILE A 67 -21.24 7.90 -1.81
C ILE A 67 -21.47 7.88 -0.30
N PRO A 68 -21.16 6.78 0.39
CA PRO A 68 -21.21 6.72 1.85
C PRO A 68 -20.32 7.78 2.49
N GLN A 69 -20.75 8.33 3.62
CA GLN A 69 -19.95 9.33 4.35
C GLN A 69 -18.68 8.73 4.96
N ASN A 70 -18.70 7.44 5.27
CA ASN A 70 -17.60 6.71 5.91
C ASN A 70 -17.11 5.57 5.01
N GLY A 71 -15.87 5.12 5.22
CA GLY A 71 -15.26 4.02 4.49
C GLY A 71 -14.45 4.47 3.27
N ARG A 72 -13.64 3.59 2.75
CA ARG A 72 -12.82 3.81 1.56
C ARG A 72 -13.57 3.34 0.32
N CYS A 73 -14.12 4.27 -0.43
CA CYS A 73 -15.00 3.98 -1.56
C CYS A 73 -14.31 4.17 -2.91
N PHE A 74 -14.66 3.30 -3.86
CA PHE A 74 -14.21 3.34 -5.25
C PHE A 74 -15.36 3.12 -6.20
N LEU A 75 -15.32 3.81 -7.33
CA LEU A 75 -16.13 3.53 -8.51
C LEU A 75 -15.31 2.70 -9.50
N LYS A 76 -15.75 1.50 -9.80
CA LYS A 76 -15.16 0.63 -10.82
C LYS A 76 -16.09 0.57 -12.01
N VAL A 77 -15.62 0.93 -13.20
CA VAL A 77 -16.34 0.83 -14.46
C VAL A 77 -15.68 -0.25 -15.31
N MET A 78 -16.46 -1.28 -15.65
CA MET A 78 -16.03 -2.45 -16.45
C MET A 78 -16.50 -2.30 -17.88
N TYR A 79 -15.60 -2.45 -18.85
CA TYR A 79 -15.91 -2.45 -20.28
C TYR A 79 -16.01 -3.87 -20.80
N GLN A 80 -17.07 -4.19 -21.51
CA GLN A 80 -17.35 -5.52 -22.05
C GLN A 80 -17.66 -5.45 -23.53
N LEU A 81 -17.23 -6.45 -24.30
CA LEU A 81 -17.50 -6.54 -25.73
C LEU A 81 -19.01 -6.62 -25.99
N LYS A 82 -19.55 -5.69 -26.79
CA LYS A 82 -20.98 -5.57 -27.05
C LYS A 82 -21.49 -6.71 -27.96
N HIS A 83 -20.74 -7.07 -28.96
CA HIS A 83 -21.06 -8.14 -29.90
C HIS A 83 -19.89 -9.14 -29.95
N GLY A 84 -20.21 -10.44 -29.91
CA GLY A 84 -19.19 -11.48 -30.00
C GLY A 84 -18.45 -11.45 -31.34
N THR A 85 -17.21 -11.92 -31.33
CA THR A 85 -16.39 -12.18 -32.51
C THR A 85 -16.08 -13.68 -32.59
N GLU A 86 -15.40 -14.14 -33.64
CA GLU A 86 -14.98 -15.54 -33.77
C GLU A 86 -14.09 -16.03 -32.60
N ILE A 87 -13.34 -15.11 -32.00
CA ILE A 87 -12.37 -15.45 -30.93
C ILE A 87 -12.74 -14.94 -29.55
N ARG A 88 -13.76 -14.09 -29.43
CA ARG A 88 -14.20 -13.53 -28.15
C ARG A 88 -15.72 -13.50 -28.06
N PRO A 89 -16.32 -14.09 -27.03
CA PRO A 89 -17.77 -14.07 -26.86
C PRO A 89 -18.28 -12.66 -26.52
N GLN A 90 -19.55 -12.41 -26.76
CA GLN A 90 -20.26 -11.24 -26.22
C GLN A 90 -20.07 -11.19 -24.69
N GLY A 91 -19.89 -10.00 -24.12
CA GLY A 91 -19.63 -9.81 -22.70
C GLY A 91 -18.18 -10.07 -22.27
N PHE A 92 -17.28 -10.40 -23.21
CA PHE A 92 -15.85 -10.55 -22.88
C PHE A 92 -15.29 -9.26 -22.26
N ALA A 93 -14.62 -9.37 -21.10
CA ALA A 93 -14.07 -8.23 -20.38
C ALA A 93 -12.91 -7.60 -21.19
N LEU A 94 -13.05 -6.35 -21.57
CA LEU A 94 -12.05 -5.57 -22.32
C LEU A 94 -11.11 -4.78 -21.41
N GLY A 95 -11.51 -4.58 -20.17
CA GLY A 95 -10.76 -3.83 -19.16
C GLY A 95 -11.68 -3.06 -18.22
N PHE A 96 -11.07 -2.28 -17.35
CA PHE A 96 -11.81 -1.48 -16.37
C PHE A 96 -11.05 -0.19 -16.02
N ASP A 97 -11.77 0.76 -15.45
CA ASP A 97 -11.25 1.89 -14.67
C ASP A 97 -11.70 1.76 -13.23
N GLU A 98 -10.85 2.18 -12.30
CA GLU A 98 -11.16 2.27 -10.89
C GLU A 98 -10.77 3.66 -10.39
N ILE A 99 -11.74 4.38 -9.82
CA ILE A 99 -11.64 5.78 -9.44
C ILE A 99 -11.92 5.87 -7.94
N PRO A 100 -11.01 6.44 -7.13
CA PRO A 100 -11.30 6.70 -5.74
C PRO A 100 -12.40 7.76 -5.63
N LEU A 101 -13.39 7.49 -4.78
CA LEU A 101 -14.49 8.41 -4.54
C LEU A 101 -14.15 9.29 -3.33
N PRO A 102 -14.28 10.63 -3.48
CA PRO A 102 -14.03 11.53 -2.37
C PRO A 102 -15.15 11.41 -1.35
N ASN A 103 -14.87 10.87 -0.19
CA ASN A 103 -15.70 11.10 0.98
C ASN A 103 -14.86 11.81 2.05
N GLN A 104 -15.45 12.79 2.70
CA GLN A 104 -14.72 13.71 3.59
C GLN A 104 -14.15 13.03 4.84
N LYS A 105 -14.57 11.81 5.15
CA LYS A 105 -14.19 11.11 6.40
C LYS A 105 -13.36 9.83 6.17
N GLY A 106 -13.31 9.28 4.95
CA GLY A 106 -12.80 7.92 4.74
C GLY A 106 -11.29 7.79 4.66
N GLN A 107 -10.57 8.78 4.17
CA GLN A 107 -9.11 8.63 3.96
C GLN A 107 -8.28 8.92 5.21
N ASN A 108 -8.75 9.84 6.06
CA ASN A 108 -8.03 10.23 7.28
C ASN A 108 -8.53 9.50 8.54
N GLN A 109 -9.76 8.98 8.53
CA GLN A 109 -10.35 8.33 9.70
C GLN A 109 -9.92 6.87 9.84
N LEU A 110 -9.79 6.10 8.76
CA LEU A 110 -9.38 4.69 8.90
C LEU A 110 -7.97 4.58 9.50
N SER A 111 -7.06 5.46 9.10
CA SER A 111 -5.75 5.54 9.73
C SER A 111 -5.85 6.10 11.16
N ALA A 112 -6.64 7.15 11.38
CA ALA A 112 -6.82 7.73 12.72
C ALA A 112 -7.60 6.80 13.67
N GLU A 113 -8.61 6.07 13.19
CA GLU A 113 -9.36 5.08 13.98
C GLU A 113 -8.56 3.80 14.23
N LEU A 114 -7.78 3.31 13.27
CA LEU A 114 -6.80 2.24 13.49
C LEU A 114 -5.75 2.66 14.52
N TRP A 115 -5.28 3.90 14.48
CA TRP A 115 -4.37 4.44 15.48
C TRP A 115 -5.07 4.69 16.81
N ALA A 116 -6.32 5.16 16.83
CA ALA A 116 -7.09 5.44 18.05
C ALA A 116 -7.58 4.17 18.75
N THR A 117 -7.93 3.10 18.03
CA THR A 117 -8.32 1.81 18.63
C THR A 117 -7.13 1.06 19.24
N HIS A 118 -5.90 1.39 18.83
CA HIS A 118 -4.69 0.89 19.47
C HIS A 118 -4.20 1.76 20.62
N SER A 119 -4.80 2.90 20.84
CA SER A 119 -4.47 3.86 21.91
C SER A 119 -5.38 3.71 23.13
N ALA A 120 -5.77 2.51 23.53
CA ALA A 120 -6.16 2.32 24.92
C ALA A 120 -4.88 2.60 25.74
N PRO A 121 -4.86 3.64 26.58
CA PRO A 121 -3.66 3.98 27.32
C PRO A 121 -3.29 2.82 28.24
N SER A 122 -2.31 2.01 27.82
CA SER A 122 -1.65 1.12 28.76
C SER A 122 -0.89 2.04 29.71
N GLU A 123 -1.25 2.00 31.00
CA GLU A 123 -0.53 2.77 32.02
C GLU A 123 0.85 2.18 32.32
N GLU A 124 1.15 1.00 31.77
CA GLU A 124 2.41 0.29 32.00
C GLU A 124 3.53 0.84 31.09
N ILE A 125 4.45 1.59 31.70
CA ILE A 125 5.66 2.06 31.01
C ILE A 125 6.58 0.87 30.76
N PRO A 126 7.06 0.65 29.52
CA PRO A 126 7.95 -0.45 29.22
C PRO A 126 9.27 -0.36 29.98
N THR A 127 9.78 -1.50 30.42
CA THR A 127 11.15 -1.64 30.90
C THR A 127 12.08 -2.01 29.76
N VAL A 128 13.30 -1.48 29.77
CA VAL A 128 14.32 -1.78 28.77
C VAL A 128 15.51 -2.46 29.41
N GLY A 129 15.76 -3.71 29.01
CA GLY A 129 17.01 -4.41 29.30
C GLY A 129 18.00 -4.19 28.16
N GLU A 130 19.23 -3.83 28.47
CA GLU A 130 20.27 -3.61 27.47
C GLU A 130 21.42 -4.59 27.63
N SER A 131 21.88 -5.10 26.50
CA SER A 131 23.12 -5.87 26.36
C SER A 131 23.97 -5.26 25.25
N ASP A 132 25.17 -5.80 25.02
CA ASP A 132 26.04 -5.31 23.94
C ASP A 132 25.37 -5.34 22.58
N ARG A 133 24.52 -6.34 22.34
CA ARG A 133 23.89 -6.58 21.04
C ARG A 133 22.41 -6.23 20.99
N TYR A 134 21.68 -6.34 22.09
CA TYR A 134 20.22 -6.29 22.09
C TYR A 134 19.69 -5.24 23.07
N LEU A 135 18.56 -4.61 22.68
CA LEU A 135 17.64 -3.96 23.59
C LEU A 135 16.41 -4.84 23.70
N THR A 136 16.01 -5.20 24.92
CA THR A 136 14.79 -5.97 25.19
C THR A 136 13.77 -5.03 25.82
N ILE A 137 12.67 -4.76 25.13
CA ILE A 137 11.59 -3.89 25.58
C ILE A 137 10.46 -4.77 26.08
N LEU A 138 10.09 -4.65 27.33
CA LEU A 138 9.22 -5.57 28.04
C LEU A 138 8.09 -4.86 28.77
N THR A 139 6.86 -5.36 28.57
CA THR A 139 5.67 -5.14 29.40
C THR A 139 5.00 -6.49 29.70
N LYS A 140 3.86 -6.48 30.40
CA LYS A 140 3.05 -7.71 30.59
C LYS A 140 2.45 -8.21 29.27
N SER A 141 2.22 -7.31 28.31
CA SER A 141 1.55 -7.63 27.05
C SER A 141 2.50 -8.00 25.93
N TYR A 142 3.75 -7.49 25.95
CA TYR A 142 4.69 -7.75 24.88
C TYR A 142 6.15 -7.82 25.34
N THR A 143 6.95 -8.51 24.54
CA THR A 143 8.42 -8.55 24.64
C THR A 143 9.00 -8.39 23.25
N TYR A 144 9.67 -7.28 23.00
CA TYR A 144 10.32 -6.99 21.72
C TYR A 144 11.84 -6.95 21.91
N VAL A 145 12.56 -7.63 21.03
CA VAL A 145 14.02 -7.69 21.03
C VAL A 145 14.56 -6.97 19.82
N TYR A 146 15.20 -5.83 20.06
CA TYR A 146 15.83 -5.03 19.03
C TYR A 146 17.31 -5.36 18.92
N ASN A 147 17.83 -5.60 17.72
CA ASN A 147 19.21 -5.94 17.46
C ASN A 147 19.99 -4.69 17.04
N LYS A 148 20.84 -4.18 17.92
CA LYS A 148 21.67 -2.98 17.69
C LYS A 148 22.64 -3.15 16.51
N LEU A 149 23.09 -4.37 16.23
CA LEU A 149 24.00 -4.65 15.11
C LEU A 149 23.34 -4.54 13.75
N THR A 150 22.07 -4.93 13.64
CA THR A 150 21.32 -4.89 12.36
C THR A 150 20.39 -3.70 12.26
N GLY A 151 20.09 -3.01 13.37
CA GLY A 151 19.23 -1.84 13.42
C GLY A 151 17.74 -2.14 13.25
N VAL A 152 17.31 -3.39 13.52
CA VAL A 152 15.93 -3.86 13.35
C VAL A 152 15.55 -4.88 14.43
N PHE A 153 14.27 -5.25 14.52
CA PHE A 153 13.80 -6.23 15.50
C PHE A 153 14.21 -7.67 15.15
N GLN A 154 14.75 -8.37 16.16
CA GLN A 154 15.09 -9.78 16.14
C GLN A 154 13.86 -10.65 16.40
N SER A 155 12.97 -10.21 17.32
CA SER A 155 11.77 -10.89 17.76
C SER A 155 10.76 -9.88 18.26
N MET A 156 9.47 -10.15 18.02
CA MET A 156 8.36 -9.34 18.50
C MET A 156 7.25 -10.25 19.01
N VAL A 157 7.25 -10.50 20.33
CA VAL A 157 6.22 -11.31 20.99
C VAL A 157 5.14 -10.40 21.55
N TYR A 158 3.89 -10.59 21.15
CA TYR A 158 2.72 -9.88 21.63
C TYR A 158 1.66 -10.86 22.14
N HIS A 159 1.23 -10.70 23.40
CA HIS A 159 0.35 -11.63 24.09
C HIS A 159 0.79 -13.11 23.97
N GLY A 160 2.09 -13.36 24.11
CA GLY A 160 2.67 -14.70 24.03
C GLY A 160 2.81 -15.27 22.60
N ARG A 161 2.46 -14.50 21.57
CA ARG A 161 2.59 -14.91 20.17
C ARG A 161 3.72 -14.17 19.49
N GLU A 162 4.67 -14.91 18.89
CA GLU A 162 5.69 -14.31 18.01
C GLU A 162 5.04 -13.80 16.72
N LEU A 163 5.28 -12.54 16.39
CA LEU A 163 4.75 -11.87 15.20
C LEU A 163 5.68 -12.01 14.00
N LEU A 164 6.96 -12.27 14.22
CA LEU A 164 7.96 -12.37 13.16
C LEU A 164 8.24 -13.85 12.84
N VAL A 165 8.11 -14.26 11.58
CA VAL A 165 8.49 -15.59 11.11
C VAL A 165 10.01 -15.78 11.17
N HIS A 166 10.75 -14.71 10.95
CA HIS A 166 12.21 -14.60 11.08
C HIS A 166 12.57 -13.15 11.44
N PRO A 167 13.80 -12.87 11.90
CA PRO A 167 14.24 -11.52 12.19
C PRO A 167 13.98 -10.55 11.04
N MET A 168 13.61 -9.31 11.37
CA MET A 168 13.46 -8.26 10.35
C MET A 168 14.79 -8.03 9.62
N ASN A 169 14.69 -7.62 8.37
CA ASN A 169 15.81 -7.09 7.60
C ASN A 169 15.36 -5.91 6.73
N VAL A 170 16.28 -5.04 6.41
CA VAL A 170 16.06 -4.03 5.36
C VAL A 170 16.46 -4.63 4.04
N ASN A 171 15.53 -4.67 3.09
CA ASN A 171 15.73 -5.31 1.81
C ASN A 171 15.49 -4.34 0.66
N ILE A 172 16.42 -4.27 -0.28
CA ILE A 172 16.31 -3.53 -1.54
C ILE A 172 16.18 -4.45 -2.75
N TRP A 173 16.29 -5.76 -2.54
CA TRP A 173 16.27 -6.75 -3.59
C TRP A 173 14.86 -7.28 -3.87
N ARG A 174 14.55 -7.45 -5.13
CA ARG A 174 13.41 -8.26 -5.59
C ARG A 174 13.85 -9.21 -6.68
N ALA A 175 13.15 -10.30 -6.89
CA ALA A 175 13.38 -11.20 -8.01
C ALA A 175 13.26 -10.43 -9.35
N PRO A 176 14.27 -10.45 -10.22
CA PRO A 176 14.21 -9.78 -11.51
C PRO A 176 13.11 -10.35 -12.41
N THR A 177 12.41 -9.47 -13.11
CA THR A 177 11.46 -9.85 -14.17
C THR A 177 12.12 -9.81 -15.54
N ASP A 178 11.40 -10.20 -16.60
CA ASP A 178 11.91 -10.13 -17.98
C ASP A 178 12.28 -8.70 -18.40
N ASN A 179 11.56 -7.71 -17.87
CA ASN A 179 11.87 -6.30 -18.14
C ASN A 179 13.22 -5.86 -17.53
N ASP A 180 13.67 -6.56 -16.50
CA ASP A 180 14.95 -6.28 -15.83
C ASP A 180 16.15 -6.96 -16.49
N LYS A 181 15.99 -7.61 -17.65
CA LYS A 181 16.99 -8.46 -18.28
C LYS A 181 18.39 -7.85 -18.38
N LYS A 182 18.50 -6.55 -18.60
CA LYS A 182 19.78 -5.84 -18.68
C LYS A 182 20.24 -5.36 -17.30
N ILE A 183 19.39 -4.62 -16.59
CA ILE A 183 19.75 -3.98 -15.34
C ILE A 183 20.01 -4.97 -14.19
N LYS A 184 19.44 -6.19 -14.25
CA LYS A 184 19.72 -7.23 -13.25
C LYS A 184 21.19 -7.60 -13.16
N LEU A 185 21.96 -7.46 -14.25
CA LEU A 185 23.40 -7.75 -14.25
C LEU A 185 24.14 -6.75 -13.36
N GLU A 186 23.77 -5.47 -13.43
CA GLU A 186 24.32 -4.41 -12.58
C GLU A 186 23.95 -4.64 -11.11
N TRP A 187 22.71 -5.08 -10.85
CA TRP A 187 22.27 -5.41 -9.48
C TRP A 187 23.02 -6.59 -8.86
N LEU A 188 23.28 -7.64 -9.67
CA LEU A 188 24.03 -8.81 -9.23
C LEU A 188 25.51 -8.48 -9.06
N ASP A 189 26.08 -7.64 -9.93
CA ASP A 189 27.46 -7.17 -9.82
C ASP A 189 27.66 -6.32 -8.55
N ALA A 190 26.67 -5.48 -8.23
CA ALA A 190 26.61 -4.73 -6.99
C ALA A 190 26.24 -5.58 -5.76
N GLN A 191 25.93 -6.86 -5.94
CA GLN A 191 25.52 -7.83 -4.91
C GLN A 191 24.29 -7.38 -4.09
N TYR A 192 23.31 -6.73 -4.72
CA TYR A 192 22.08 -6.28 -4.03
C TYR A 192 21.24 -7.45 -3.51
N ASP A 193 21.38 -8.65 -4.06
CA ASP A 193 20.79 -9.90 -3.58
C ASP A 193 21.38 -10.41 -2.26
N ARG A 194 22.49 -9.84 -1.79
CA ARG A 194 23.23 -10.25 -0.60
C ARG A 194 23.42 -9.11 0.40
N CYS A 195 22.63 -8.06 0.27
CA CYS A 195 22.74 -6.89 1.14
C CYS A 195 22.42 -7.22 2.60
N MET A 196 23.11 -6.55 3.48
CA MET A 196 22.90 -6.59 4.92
C MET A 196 23.05 -5.19 5.52
N THR A 197 22.42 -4.97 6.66
CA THR A 197 22.60 -3.73 7.42
C THR A 197 23.62 -3.90 8.54
N ARG A 198 24.33 -2.81 8.85
CA ARG A 198 25.21 -2.70 10.00
C ARG A 198 24.92 -1.41 10.76
N GLY A 199 24.46 -1.57 12.01
CA GLY A 199 24.28 -0.48 12.95
C GLY A 199 25.63 -0.01 13.49
N TYR A 200 25.81 1.30 13.58
CA TYR A 200 26.99 1.95 14.14
C TYR A 200 26.71 2.59 15.49
N THR A 201 25.55 3.24 15.60
CA THR A 201 25.15 3.93 16.82
C THR A 201 23.68 3.64 17.05
N THR A 202 23.35 3.16 18.24
CA THR A 202 21.96 2.99 18.69
C THR A 202 21.83 3.69 20.05
N THR A 203 20.87 4.59 20.13
CA THR A 203 20.46 5.25 21.37
C THR A 203 18.98 4.97 21.64
N TYR A 204 18.59 5.01 22.89
CA TYR A 204 17.17 4.89 23.24
C TYR A 204 16.79 5.80 24.39
N GLN A 205 15.52 6.12 24.48
CA GLN A 205 14.91 6.89 25.55
C GLN A 205 13.59 6.27 25.97
N VAL A 206 13.41 6.07 27.27
CA VAL A 206 12.13 5.67 27.86
C VAL A 206 11.35 6.94 28.22
N THR A 207 10.10 7.02 27.80
CA THR A 207 9.20 8.14 28.06
C THR A 207 7.91 7.64 28.73
N ASN A 208 7.05 8.54 29.18
CA ASN A 208 5.74 8.16 29.71
C ASN A 208 4.82 7.51 28.65
N SER A 209 5.10 7.72 27.35
CA SER A 209 4.30 7.19 26.24
C SER A 209 4.91 5.96 25.58
N GLY A 210 6.10 5.52 25.99
CA GLY A 210 6.78 4.35 25.45
C GLY A 210 8.29 4.50 25.32
N VAL A 211 8.89 3.75 24.41
CA VAL A 211 10.32 3.72 24.13
C VAL A 211 10.59 4.26 22.73
N GLN A 212 11.55 5.17 22.64
CA GLN A 212 12.07 5.64 21.36
C GLN A 212 13.49 5.09 21.17
N ILE A 213 13.76 4.51 19.99
CA ILE A 213 15.07 3.99 19.61
C ILE A 213 15.51 4.71 18.34
N HIS A 214 16.70 5.26 18.34
CA HIS A 214 17.31 5.88 17.18
C HIS A 214 18.57 5.10 16.78
N THR A 215 18.69 4.71 15.52
CA THR A 215 19.83 3.96 15.00
C THR A 215 20.34 4.55 13.70
N MET A 216 21.62 4.81 13.66
CA MET A 216 22.36 5.08 12.43
C MET A 216 23.00 3.79 11.94
N MET A 217 22.68 3.37 10.75
CA MET A 217 23.20 2.15 10.12
C MET A 217 23.52 2.38 8.66
N SER A 218 24.29 1.48 8.06
CA SER A 218 24.53 1.47 6.62
C SER A 218 24.15 0.13 6.02
N MET A 219 23.82 0.17 4.73
CA MET A 219 23.68 -1.03 3.91
C MET A 219 24.97 -1.30 3.16
N LEU A 220 25.35 -2.56 3.15
CA LEU A 220 26.56 -3.06 2.49
C LEU A 220 26.30 -4.47 1.94
N ALA A 221 27.17 -4.94 1.07
CA ALA A 221 27.16 -6.34 0.62
C ALA A 221 28.55 -6.97 0.90
N PRO A 222 28.67 -8.32 0.91
CA PRO A 222 29.95 -8.99 1.10
C PRO A 222 31.00 -8.46 0.11
N SER A 223 32.17 -8.04 0.59
CA SER A 223 33.26 -7.50 -0.21
C SER A 223 32.97 -6.20 -0.98
N VAL A 224 31.81 -5.57 -0.72
CA VAL A 224 31.44 -4.28 -1.30
C VAL A 224 31.35 -3.24 -0.17
N GLN A 225 31.87 -2.03 -0.44
CA GLN A 225 31.77 -0.93 0.53
C GLN A 225 30.31 -0.55 0.78
N ARG A 226 30.06 0.10 1.92
CA ARG A 226 28.75 0.68 2.19
C ARG A 226 28.32 1.64 1.07
N PHE A 227 27.11 1.52 0.62
CA PHE A 227 26.58 2.34 -0.47
C PHE A 227 25.30 3.10 -0.11
N MET A 228 24.75 2.86 1.09
CA MET A 228 23.57 3.56 1.59
C MET A 228 23.70 3.76 3.09
N ASP A 229 23.50 4.99 3.54
CA ASP A 229 23.35 5.31 4.96
C ASP A 229 21.87 5.40 5.28
N ILE A 230 21.47 4.81 6.41
CA ILE A 230 20.08 4.67 6.83
C ILE A 230 19.99 5.19 8.27
N ASP A 231 19.12 6.16 8.46
CA ASP A 231 18.74 6.69 9.76
C ASP A 231 17.35 6.23 10.13
N THR A 232 17.17 5.61 11.30
CA THR A 232 15.89 5.07 11.74
C THR A 232 15.52 5.57 13.12
N ALA A 233 14.27 6.01 13.25
CA ALA A 233 13.62 6.30 14.51
C ALA A 233 12.43 5.39 14.72
N TRP A 234 12.51 4.50 15.71
CA TRP A 234 11.45 3.59 16.12
C TRP A 234 10.78 4.13 17.38
N THR A 235 9.46 4.15 17.40
CA THR A 235 8.68 4.47 18.59
C THR A 235 7.81 3.28 18.94
N ILE A 236 8.00 2.72 20.13
CA ILE A 236 7.23 1.61 20.68
C ILE A 236 6.35 2.19 21.77
N ALA A 237 5.04 2.24 21.56
CA ALA A 237 4.09 2.75 22.52
C ALA A 237 3.85 1.78 23.69
N ASN A 238 3.28 2.28 24.78
CA ASN A 238 3.00 1.48 25.99
C ASN A 238 2.10 0.26 25.71
N ASP A 239 1.21 0.34 24.71
CA ASP A 239 0.33 -0.74 24.26
C ASP A 239 1.00 -1.72 23.30
N GLY A 240 2.26 -1.48 22.91
CA GLY A 240 3.03 -2.30 21.99
C GLY A 240 2.90 -1.89 20.52
N ALA A 241 2.17 -0.82 20.18
CA ALA A 241 2.15 -0.29 18.83
C ALA A 241 3.55 0.24 18.45
N VAL A 242 3.99 -0.06 17.22
CA VAL A 242 5.32 0.33 16.73
C VAL A 242 5.19 1.23 15.53
N THR A 243 5.84 2.37 15.59
CA THR A 243 5.98 3.31 14.47
C THR A 243 7.45 3.41 14.09
N VAL A 244 7.75 3.47 12.80
CA VAL A 244 9.10 3.68 12.27
C VAL A 244 9.12 4.86 11.30
N SER A 245 10.13 5.68 11.44
CA SER A 245 10.57 6.65 10.44
C SER A 245 11.97 6.25 9.96
N MET A 246 12.13 6.15 8.67
CA MET A 246 13.38 5.69 8.06
C MET A 246 13.77 6.64 6.94
#